data_1b6a4fc990ae59c96e969d1b2945be52
#
_entry.id   1b6a4fc990ae59c96e969d1b2945be52
#
_cell.length_a   1.000
_cell.length_b   1.000
_cell.length_c   1.000
_cell.angle_alpha   90.00
_cell.angle_beta   90.00
_cell.angle_gamma   90.00
#
_symmetry.space_group_name_H-M   'P 1'
#
loop_
_entity.id
_entity.type
_entity.pdbx_description
1 polymer ?
#
loop_
_entity_poly.entity_id
_entity_poly.type
_entity_poly.pdbx_seq_one_letter_code
_entity_poly.pdbx_strand_id
1 'polypeptide(L)'
;MKILAIGPHPDDIEFGCAPVLIQEVRNGNQVRIAVLSKGEAASSGSPEERVEEATAAARVIGAEIGFLDQQLDHGGDCHLRHSPENAFAIAAEIRRFQPRIVLAPHPDENQHPDHSAAARLVRDAARLARYAGLKELQHLPPHAIGNLYFYSITQTFSSNPDIVIDTSGIESEWDAAIACHQSQMKTKAYLHLVQTRARALGASIGVSSAVGLWVNDPVRLSSLSDLTLSSRNF
;
A
#
# COMPACT_ATOMS: atom_id res chain seq x y z
N MET A 1 11.87 3.27 11.64
CA MET A 1 11.90 3.95 10.33
C MET A 1 10.51 4.46 9.95
N LYS A 2 10.37 5.19 8.83
CA LYS A 2 9.07 5.65 8.33
C LYS A 2 8.67 4.85 7.08
N ILE A 3 7.41 4.43 7.03
CA ILE A 3 6.82 3.65 5.94
C ILE A 3 5.57 4.35 5.44
N LEU A 4 5.47 4.61 4.14
CA LEU A 4 4.30 5.19 3.50
C LEU A 4 3.63 4.14 2.63
N ALA A 5 2.37 3.80 2.93
CA ALA A 5 1.55 2.95 2.09
C ALA A 5 0.54 3.80 1.32
N ILE A 6 0.44 3.59 0.02
CA ILE A 6 -0.45 4.37 -0.87
C ILE A 6 -1.50 3.43 -1.44
N GLY A 7 -2.77 3.74 -1.18
CA GLY A 7 -3.94 3.04 -1.71
C GLY A 7 -4.77 3.95 -2.62
N PRO A 8 -5.22 3.48 -3.78
CA PRO A 8 -6.15 4.21 -4.64
C PRO A 8 -7.46 4.55 -3.95
N HIS A 9 -8.04 3.59 -3.23
CA HIS A 9 -9.36 3.72 -2.59
C HIS A 9 -9.30 3.38 -1.10
N PRO A 10 -10.29 3.83 -0.31
CA PRO A 10 -10.46 3.40 1.09
C PRO A 10 -10.79 1.90 1.13
N ASP A 11 -9.89 1.06 1.63
CA ASP A 11 -9.92 -0.41 1.77
C ASP A 11 -8.76 -1.15 1.07
N ASP A 12 -8.16 -0.58 0.03
CA ASP A 12 -7.09 -1.24 -0.74
C ASP A 12 -5.89 -1.65 0.12
N ILE A 13 -5.56 -0.84 1.12
CA ILE A 13 -4.47 -1.10 2.06
C ILE A 13 -4.79 -2.31 2.93
N GLU A 14 -6.01 -2.37 3.44
CA GLU A 14 -6.47 -3.44 4.31
C GLU A 14 -6.52 -4.78 3.58
N PHE A 15 -6.93 -4.76 2.32
CA PHE A 15 -6.96 -5.97 1.49
C PHE A 15 -5.57 -6.38 0.97
N GLY A 16 -4.65 -5.42 0.79
CA GLY A 16 -3.38 -5.63 0.13
C GLY A 16 -2.19 -5.87 1.05
N CYS A 17 -1.96 -4.98 2.00
CA CYS A 17 -0.71 -4.98 2.77
C CYS A 17 -0.85 -4.66 4.27
N ALA A 18 -2.06 -4.50 4.81
CA ALA A 18 -2.24 -4.18 6.23
C ALA A 18 -1.53 -5.15 7.20
N PRO A 19 -1.47 -6.47 6.97
CA PRO A 19 -0.71 -7.35 7.84
C PRO A 19 0.76 -6.94 8.00
N VAL A 20 1.39 -6.51 6.90
CA VAL A 20 2.77 -6.01 6.94
C VAL A 20 2.85 -4.72 7.75
N LEU A 21 1.90 -3.80 7.55
CA LEU A 21 1.89 -2.52 8.26
C LEU A 21 1.67 -2.69 9.77
N ILE A 22 0.77 -3.58 10.18
CA ILE A 22 0.54 -3.91 11.60
C ILE A 22 1.84 -4.42 12.23
N GLN A 23 2.53 -5.33 11.56
CA GLN A 23 3.79 -5.86 12.04
C GLN A 23 4.87 -4.77 12.14
N GLU A 24 4.93 -3.87 11.16
CA GLU A 24 5.90 -2.78 11.18
C GLU A 24 5.61 -1.77 12.31
N VAL A 25 4.33 -1.50 12.61
CA VAL A 25 3.95 -0.70 13.79
C VAL A 25 4.37 -1.41 15.08
N ARG A 26 4.13 -2.72 15.22
CA ARG A 26 4.59 -3.51 16.38
C ARG A 26 6.12 -3.48 16.55
N ASN A 27 6.85 -3.39 15.43
CA ASN A 27 8.32 -3.23 15.42
C ASN A 27 8.79 -1.80 15.75
N GLY A 28 7.86 -0.89 16.10
CA GLY A 28 8.17 0.51 16.45
C GLY A 28 8.44 1.42 15.26
N ASN A 29 8.06 1.02 14.05
CA ASN A 29 8.13 1.87 12.87
C ASN A 29 6.91 2.81 12.79
N GLN A 30 7.12 4.01 12.24
CA GLN A 30 6.06 4.96 11.99
C GLN A 30 5.44 4.66 10.62
N VAL A 31 4.16 4.38 10.59
CA VAL A 31 3.41 4.06 9.38
C VAL A 31 2.42 5.18 9.06
N ARG A 32 2.37 5.57 7.81
CA ARG A 32 1.37 6.48 7.25
C ARG A 32 0.71 5.87 6.03
N ILE A 33 -0.61 5.99 5.98
CA ILE A 33 -1.44 5.62 4.84
C ILE A 33 -1.83 6.89 4.09
N ALA A 34 -1.67 6.90 2.77
CA ALA A 34 -2.16 7.96 1.88
C ALA A 34 -3.15 7.35 0.89
N VAL A 35 -4.40 7.79 0.92
CA VAL A 35 -5.46 7.33 0.03
C VAL A 35 -5.70 8.36 -1.06
N LEU A 36 -5.79 7.93 -2.32
CA LEU A 36 -5.83 8.84 -3.47
C LEU A 36 -7.24 9.32 -3.82
N SER A 37 -8.29 8.62 -3.37
CA SER A 37 -9.69 8.99 -3.58
C SER A 37 -10.51 8.72 -2.31
N LYS A 38 -11.77 9.13 -2.30
CA LYS A 38 -12.72 8.77 -1.24
C LYS A 38 -13.65 7.62 -1.63
N GLY A 39 -13.43 7.02 -2.81
CA GLY A 39 -14.28 5.97 -3.34
C GLY A 39 -15.63 6.50 -3.84
N GLU A 40 -15.63 7.64 -4.50
CA GLU A 40 -16.82 8.40 -4.89
C GLU A 40 -17.73 7.66 -5.87
N ALA A 41 -17.16 6.74 -6.68
CA ALA A 41 -17.90 5.93 -7.64
C ALA A 41 -18.32 4.55 -7.09
N ALA A 42 -18.08 4.28 -5.82
CA ALA A 42 -18.40 2.98 -5.23
C ALA A 42 -19.90 2.68 -5.25
N SER A 43 -20.22 1.39 -5.45
CA SER A 43 -21.61 0.91 -5.41
C SER A 43 -22.21 0.87 -4.00
N SER A 44 -21.42 1.04 -2.96
CA SER A 44 -21.81 0.94 -1.55
C SER A 44 -21.02 1.92 -0.68
N GLY A 45 -21.72 2.58 0.24
CA GLY A 45 -21.16 3.60 1.11
C GLY A 45 -21.02 4.96 0.43
N SER A 46 -21.28 6.04 1.19
CA SER A 46 -20.95 7.39 0.73
C SER A 46 -19.45 7.65 0.86
N PRO A 47 -18.89 8.65 0.16
CA PRO A 47 -17.49 9.05 0.34
C PRO A 47 -17.15 9.36 1.81
N GLU A 48 -18.07 10.01 2.53
CA GLU A 48 -17.89 10.34 3.95
C GLU A 48 -17.84 9.08 4.82
N GLU A 49 -18.79 8.14 4.62
CA GLU A 49 -18.81 6.85 5.31
C GLU A 49 -17.51 6.07 5.06
N ARG A 50 -17.04 6.01 3.82
CA ARG A 50 -15.80 5.32 3.47
C ARG A 50 -14.55 5.97 4.08
N VAL A 51 -14.52 7.30 4.19
CA VAL A 51 -13.44 8.03 4.90
C VAL A 51 -13.44 7.69 6.38
N GLU A 52 -14.62 7.62 7.02
CA GLU A 52 -14.75 7.22 8.43
C GLU A 52 -14.29 5.78 8.65
N GLU A 53 -14.70 4.85 7.79
CA GLU A 53 -14.32 3.45 7.81
C GLU A 53 -12.79 3.27 7.67
N ALA A 54 -12.16 3.92 6.68
CA ALA A 54 -10.72 3.86 6.48
C ALA A 54 -9.94 4.51 7.64
N THR A 55 -10.49 5.59 8.23
CA THR A 55 -9.89 6.22 9.41
C THR A 55 -9.96 5.29 10.63
N ALA A 56 -11.06 4.56 10.80
CA ALA A 56 -11.19 3.56 11.86
C ALA A 56 -10.22 2.39 11.63
N ALA A 57 -10.09 1.90 10.41
CA ALA A 57 -9.15 0.85 10.04
C ALA A 57 -7.69 1.25 10.29
N ALA A 58 -7.30 2.47 9.91
CA ALA A 58 -5.97 3.01 10.16
C ALA A 58 -5.64 3.06 11.66
N ARG A 59 -6.61 3.39 12.53
CA ARG A 59 -6.44 3.34 14.00
C ARG A 59 -6.18 1.92 14.50
N VAL A 60 -6.88 0.92 13.95
CA VAL A 60 -6.65 -0.50 14.28
C VAL A 60 -5.25 -0.93 13.87
N ILE A 61 -4.79 -0.51 12.69
CA ILE A 61 -3.43 -0.77 12.19
C ILE A 61 -2.38 -0.04 13.06
N GLY A 62 -2.73 1.09 13.68
CA GLY A 62 -1.82 1.96 14.39
C GLY A 62 -1.08 2.94 13.47
N ALA A 63 -1.66 3.26 12.32
CA ALA A 63 -1.09 4.14 11.29
C ALA A 63 -1.75 5.52 11.27
N GLU A 64 -1.01 6.53 10.84
CA GLU A 64 -1.58 7.81 10.40
C GLU A 64 -2.27 7.63 9.04
N ILE A 65 -3.35 8.36 8.79
CA ILE A 65 -4.01 8.35 7.48
C ILE A 65 -4.23 9.76 6.95
N GLY A 66 -4.12 9.93 5.64
CA GLY A 66 -4.46 11.16 4.92
C GLY A 66 -5.04 10.84 3.54
N PHE A 67 -5.91 11.72 3.06
CA PHE A 67 -6.55 11.62 1.75
C PHE A 67 -5.95 12.69 0.83
N LEU A 68 -5.59 12.33 -0.40
CA LEU A 68 -4.97 13.20 -1.39
C LEU A 68 -5.94 13.63 -2.51
N ASP A 69 -7.22 13.31 -2.38
CA ASP A 69 -8.27 13.59 -3.37
C ASP A 69 -8.30 15.03 -3.85
N GLN A 70 -8.09 16.00 -2.94
CA GLN A 70 -8.09 17.42 -3.27
C GLN A 70 -6.78 17.93 -3.88
N GLN A 71 -5.69 17.19 -3.78
CA GLN A 71 -4.38 17.52 -4.33
C GLN A 71 -4.18 16.95 -5.72
N LEU A 72 -5.02 16.00 -6.14
CA LEU A 72 -4.93 15.36 -7.45
C LEU A 72 -5.79 16.09 -8.48
N ASP A 73 -5.25 16.26 -9.69
CA ASP A 73 -6.00 16.75 -10.83
C ASP A 73 -6.96 15.66 -11.32
N HIS A 74 -8.26 15.99 -11.36
CA HIS A 74 -9.31 15.02 -11.64
C HIS A 74 -9.20 13.76 -10.77
N GLY A 75 -8.80 13.95 -9.50
CA GLY A 75 -8.81 12.90 -8.48
C GLY A 75 -10.24 12.44 -8.22
N GLY A 76 -10.34 11.25 -7.72
CA GLY A 76 -11.58 10.59 -7.44
C GLY A 76 -11.59 9.19 -8.03
N ASP A 77 -12.49 8.38 -7.51
CA ASP A 77 -12.66 7.00 -7.92
C ASP A 77 -13.02 6.91 -9.41
N CYS A 78 -12.41 5.99 -10.13
CA CYS A 78 -12.51 5.78 -11.59
C CYS A 78 -11.87 6.88 -12.45
N HIS A 79 -11.24 7.89 -11.87
CA HIS A 79 -10.70 9.04 -12.60
C HIS A 79 -9.20 9.27 -12.35
N LEU A 80 -8.54 8.39 -11.62
CA LEU A 80 -7.11 8.54 -11.34
C LEU A 80 -6.28 8.42 -12.63
N ARG A 81 -5.65 9.53 -13.04
CA ARG A 81 -4.85 9.59 -14.26
C ARG A 81 -3.37 9.61 -13.95
N HIS A 82 -2.62 8.84 -14.72
CA HIS A 82 -1.16 8.91 -14.72
C HIS A 82 -0.74 10.21 -15.43
N SER A 83 -0.53 11.27 -14.65
CA SER A 83 -0.13 12.60 -15.10
C SER A 83 1.01 13.16 -14.27
N PRO A 84 1.80 14.13 -14.78
CA PRO A 84 2.84 14.80 -14.00
C PRO A 84 2.28 15.51 -12.76
N GLU A 85 1.13 16.16 -12.86
CA GLU A 85 0.48 16.91 -11.78
C GLU A 85 0.13 15.97 -10.62
N ASN A 86 -0.49 14.84 -10.91
CA ASN A 86 -0.81 13.83 -9.91
C ASN A 86 0.47 13.21 -9.30
N ALA A 87 1.50 12.98 -10.11
CA ALA A 87 2.79 12.53 -9.60
C ALA A 87 3.45 13.55 -8.67
N PHE A 88 3.34 14.86 -8.94
CA PHE A 88 3.82 15.92 -8.05
C PHE A 88 3.07 15.95 -6.71
N ALA A 89 1.75 15.75 -6.72
CA ALA A 89 0.98 15.69 -5.48
C ALA A 89 1.45 14.54 -4.55
N ILE A 90 1.66 13.37 -5.12
CA ILE A 90 2.19 12.20 -4.38
C ILE A 90 3.66 12.46 -3.97
N ALA A 91 4.49 13.06 -4.83
CA ALA A 91 5.87 13.40 -4.50
C ALA A 91 5.96 14.43 -3.36
N ALA A 92 5.00 15.37 -3.29
CA ALA A 92 4.89 16.28 -2.16
C ALA A 92 4.60 15.54 -0.85
N GLU A 93 3.73 14.54 -0.87
CA GLU A 93 3.46 13.71 0.31
C GLU A 93 4.69 12.91 0.74
N ILE A 94 5.43 12.32 -0.21
CA ILE A 94 6.70 11.65 0.06
C ILE A 94 7.70 12.62 0.70
N ARG A 95 7.81 13.86 0.22
CA ARG A 95 8.70 14.87 0.81
C ARG A 95 8.27 15.33 2.19
N ARG A 96 6.96 15.46 2.46
CA ARG A 96 6.45 15.83 3.79
C ARG A 96 6.72 14.74 4.82
N PHE A 97 6.37 13.51 4.49
CA PHE A 97 6.50 12.40 5.42
C PHE A 97 7.92 11.85 5.52
N GLN A 98 8.71 11.93 4.45
CA GLN A 98 10.10 11.43 4.36
C GLN A 98 10.23 9.93 4.68
N PRO A 99 9.49 9.05 3.96
CA PRO A 99 9.53 7.62 4.21
C PRO A 99 10.84 7.00 3.73
N ARG A 100 11.34 5.99 4.44
CA ARG A 100 12.40 5.11 3.93
C ARG A 100 11.84 4.09 2.94
N ILE A 101 10.62 3.59 3.18
CA ILE A 101 9.94 2.59 2.35
C ILE A 101 8.62 3.18 1.87
N VAL A 102 8.28 2.93 0.61
CA VAL A 102 6.97 3.20 0.04
C VAL A 102 6.36 1.88 -0.44
N LEU A 103 5.09 1.66 -0.13
CA LEU A 103 4.27 0.57 -0.65
C LEU A 103 3.22 1.12 -1.59
N ALA A 104 2.99 0.46 -2.72
CA ALA A 104 1.98 0.82 -3.71
C ALA A 104 1.31 -0.43 -4.30
N PRO A 105 0.14 -0.34 -4.94
CA PRO A 105 -0.43 -1.45 -5.68
C PRO A 105 0.52 -1.98 -6.74
N HIS A 106 0.38 -3.25 -7.11
CA HIS A 106 1.17 -3.82 -8.20
C HIS A 106 0.77 -3.19 -9.55
N PRO A 107 1.73 -2.86 -10.44
CA PRO A 107 1.43 -2.21 -11.73
C PRO A 107 0.57 -3.04 -12.67
N ASP A 108 0.51 -4.36 -12.50
CA ASP A 108 -0.32 -5.27 -13.29
C ASP A 108 -1.69 -5.56 -12.65
N GLU A 109 -2.05 -4.85 -11.54
CA GLU A 109 -3.40 -4.92 -11.00
C GLU A 109 -4.43 -4.50 -12.05
N ASN A 110 -5.43 -5.35 -12.28
CA ASN A 110 -6.42 -5.15 -13.35
C ASN A 110 -7.88 -5.21 -12.87
N GLN A 111 -8.10 -5.40 -11.58
CA GLN A 111 -9.45 -5.37 -11.02
C GLN A 111 -10.08 -3.99 -11.15
N HIS A 112 -9.26 -2.93 -11.00
CA HIS A 112 -9.70 -1.55 -11.13
C HIS A 112 -8.64 -0.73 -11.88
N PRO A 113 -9.03 0.15 -12.83
CA PRO A 113 -8.05 0.93 -13.61
C PRO A 113 -7.16 1.82 -12.74
N ASP A 114 -7.69 2.33 -11.62
CA ASP A 114 -6.95 3.19 -10.70
C ASP A 114 -5.81 2.46 -9.99
N HIS A 115 -5.89 1.14 -9.80
CA HIS A 115 -4.82 0.37 -9.17
C HIS A 115 -3.51 0.46 -9.95
N SER A 116 -3.56 0.16 -11.25
CA SER A 116 -2.36 0.25 -12.10
C SER A 116 -1.93 1.70 -12.36
N ALA A 117 -2.87 2.66 -12.38
CA ALA A 117 -2.55 4.08 -12.49
C ALA A 117 -1.80 4.57 -11.24
N ALA A 118 -2.26 4.21 -10.04
CA ALA A 118 -1.60 4.53 -8.78
C ALA A 118 -0.17 3.98 -8.72
N ALA A 119 0.03 2.72 -9.13
CA ALA A 119 1.35 2.11 -9.17
C ALA A 119 2.35 2.92 -9.99
N ARG A 120 1.95 3.35 -11.19
CA ARG A 120 2.78 4.16 -12.09
C ARG A 120 3.04 5.55 -11.51
N LEU A 121 2.01 6.20 -10.96
CA LEU A 121 2.12 7.49 -10.30
C LEU A 121 3.10 7.45 -9.13
N VAL A 122 2.99 6.46 -8.26
CA VAL A 122 3.88 6.32 -7.10
C VAL A 122 5.33 6.08 -7.53
N ARG A 123 5.56 5.27 -8.57
CA ARG A 123 6.91 5.06 -9.12
C ARG A 123 7.52 6.36 -9.63
N ASP A 124 6.75 7.17 -10.37
CA ASP A 124 7.23 8.46 -10.87
C ASP A 124 7.41 9.45 -9.72
N ALA A 125 6.46 9.54 -8.80
CA ALA A 125 6.51 10.38 -7.62
C ALA A 125 7.75 10.11 -6.75
N ALA A 126 8.11 8.85 -6.56
CA ALA A 126 9.32 8.46 -5.83
C ALA A 126 10.61 9.01 -6.47
N ARG A 127 10.66 9.06 -7.81
CA ARG A 127 11.78 9.68 -8.55
C ARG A 127 11.73 11.20 -8.46
N LEU A 128 10.56 11.81 -8.62
CA LEU A 128 10.36 13.25 -8.57
C LEU A 128 10.66 13.82 -7.17
N ALA A 129 10.33 13.11 -6.12
CA ALA A 129 10.56 13.53 -4.75
C ALA A 129 12.05 13.83 -4.44
N ARG A 130 12.99 13.19 -5.12
CA ARG A 130 14.44 13.37 -4.90
C ARG A 130 15.04 14.57 -5.61
N TYR A 131 14.39 15.13 -6.65
CA TYR A 131 14.97 16.18 -7.49
C TYR A 131 14.81 17.57 -6.87
N ALA A 132 15.91 18.14 -6.37
CA ALA A 132 15.92 19.46 -5.73
C ALA A 132 15.51 20.62 -6.67
N GLY A 133 15.70 20.45 -7.98
CA GLY A 133 15.44 21.50 -8.98
C GLY A 133 13.99 21.62 -9.44
N LEU A 134 13.07 20.78 -8.95
CA LEU A 134 11.66 20.83 -9.33
C LEU A 134 10.97 22.03 -8.66
N LYS A 135 10.51 22.99 -9.49
CA LYS A 135 9.86 24.22 -9.03
C LYS A 135 8.55 23.96 -8.28
N GLU A 136 7.79 22.97 -8.74
CA GLU A 136 6.51 22.53 -8.14
C GLU A 136 6.68 22.07 -6.69
N LEU A 137 7.86 21.58 -6.34
CA LEU A 137 8.16 20.99 -5.04
C LEU A 137 9.22 21.77 -4.25
N GLN A 138 9.62 22.97 -4.69
CA GLN A 138 10.71 23.75 -4.06
C GLN A 138 10.41 24.19 -2.61
N HIS A 139 9.14 24.20 -2.20
CA HIS A 139 8.70 24.53 -0.84
C HIS A 139 8.89 23.38 0.16
N LEU A 140 9.28 22.19 -0.28
CA LEU A 140 9.56 21.01 0.51
C LEU A 140 10.98 20.51 0.26
N PRO A 141 11.71 20.05 1.30
CA PRO A 141 13.05 19.50 1.11
C PRO A 141 12.99 18.26 0.22
N PRO A 142 13.95 18.07 -0.71
CA PRO A 142 14.01 16.86 -1.51
C PRO A 142 14.21 15.62 -0.63
N HIS A 143 13.60 14.51 -1.02
CA HIS A 143 13.71 13.25 -0.28
C HIS A 143 13.87 12.06 -1.24
N ALA A 144 14.86 11.22 -0.96
CA ALA A 144 15.07 9.96 -1.67
C ALA A 144 14.60 8.80 -0.78
N ILE A 145 13.64 8.02 -1.27
CA ILE A 145 13.23 6.79 -0.59
C ILE A 145 14.32 5.71 -0.70
N GLY A 146 14.32 4.77 0.23
CA GLY A 146 15.22 3.61 0.18
C GLY A 146 14.72 2.54 -0.77
N ASN A 147 13.45 2.17 -0.66
CA ASN A 147 12.82 1.11 -1.46
C ASN A 147 11.38 1.45 -1.80
N LEU A 148 10.96 0.98 -2.98
CA LEU A 148 9.56 0.92 -3.41
C LEU A 148 9.19 -0.54 -3.60
N TYR A 149 8.15 -0.98 -2.90
CA TYR A 149 7.57 -2.31 -3.04
C TYR A 149 6.14 -2.22 -3.53
N PHE A 150 5.72 -3.25 -4.26
CA PHE A 150 4.35 -3.38 -4.73
C PHE A 150 3.63 -4.50 -3.98
N TYR A 151 2.35 -4.30 -3.72
CA TYR A 151 1.47 -5.29 -3.09
C TYR A 151 0.29 -5.62 -4.02
N SER A 152 -0.26 -6.82 -3.87
CA SER A 152 -1.49 -7.23 -4.55
C SER A 152 -2.71 -6.94 -3.69
N ILE A 153 -3.74 -6.33 -4.25
CA ILE A 153 -5.00 -6.05 -3.54
C ILE A 153 -5.87 -7.30 -3.51
N THR A 154 -6.44 -7.69 -4.64
CA THR A 154 -7.31 -8.87 -4.72
C THR A 154 -6.85 -9.88 -5.76
N GLN A 155 -6.01 -9.49 -6.68
CA GLN A 155 -5.56 -10.33 -7.79
C GLN A 155 -4.48 -11.32 -7.34
N THR A 156 -4.49 -12.49 -7.95
CA THR A 156 -3.37 -13.44 -7.89
C THR A 156 -2.57 -13.31 -9.18
N PHE A 157 -1.29 -12.97 -9.07
CA PHE A 157 -0.40 -12.84 -10.22
C PHE A 157 0.20 -14.19 -10.61
N SER A 158 0.59 -14.31 -11.88
CA SER A 158 1.32 -15.46 -12.38
C SER A 158 2.78 -15.49 -11.91
N SER A 159 3.36 -14.32 -11.59
CA SER A 159 4.70 -14.20 -11.02
C SER A 159 4.66 -14.41 -9.51
N ASN A 160 5.63 -15.16 -8.99
CA ASN A 160 5.85 -15.24 -7.56
C ASN A 160 6.26 -13.87 -7.01
N PRO A 161 5.92 -13.54 -5.75
CA PRO A 161 6.47 -12.36 -5.10
C PRO A 161 7.98 -12.49 -4.93
N ASP A 162 8.68 -11.34 -4.98
CA ASP A 162 10.14 -11.28 -4.76
C ASP A 162 10.48 -11.39 -3.28
N ILE A 163 9.57 -10.94 -2.41
CA ILE A 163 9.71 -10.95 -0.96
C ILE A 163 8.43 -11.52 -0.36
N VAL A 164 8.58 -12.40 0.61
CA VAL A 164 7.46 -12.94 1.39
C VAL A 164 7.66 -12.56 2.84
N ILE A 165 6.68 -11.88 3.41
CA ILE A 165 6.68 -11.46 4.81
C ILE A 165 5.79 -12.42 5.60
N ASP A 166 6.37 -13.09 6.59
CA ASP A 166 5.61 -13.88 7.58
C ASP A 166 4.74 -12.93 8.41
N THR A 167 3.45 -13.11 8.35
CA THR A 167 2.45 -12.31 9.06
C THR A 167 1.64 -13.13 10.06
N SER A 168 2.23 -14.23 10.54
CA SER A 168 1.60 -15.08 11.54
C SER A 168 1.37 -14.33 12.86
N GLY A 169 0.21 -14.56 13.48
CA GLY A 169 -0.12 -14.01 14.79
C GLY A 169 -0.61 -12.56 14.80
N ILE A 170 -0.97 -12.02 13.62
CA ILE A 170 -1.61 -10.71 13.48
C ILE A 170 -2.97 -10.77 12.79
N GLU A 171 -3.48 -11.98 12.57
CA GLU A 171 -4.71 -12.23 11.82
C GLU A 171 -5.92 -11.53 12.48
N SER A 172 -5.98 -11.50 13.81
CA SER A 172 -7.08 -10.88 14.56
C SER A 172 -7.15 -9.36 14.37
N GLU A 173 -6.01 -8.68 14.38
CA GLU A 173 -5.95 -7.23 14.13
C GLU A 173 -6.24 -6.90 12.67
N TRP A 174 -5.75 -7.76 11.77
CA TRP A 174 -6.07 -7.61 10.35
C TRP A 174 -7.56 -7.76 10.08
N ASP A 175 -8.19 -8.79 10.66
CA ASP A 175 -9.64 -9.00 10.58
C ASP A 175 -10.41 -7.79 11.13
N ALA A 176 -9.96 -7.24 12.25
CA ALA A 176 -10.57 -6.05 12.84
C ALA A 176 -10.43 -4.81 11.96
N ALA A 177 -9.28 -4.64 11.28
CA ALA A 177 -9.07 -3.54 10.33
C ALA A 177 -10.00 -3.67 9.12
N ILE A 178 -10.10 -4.87 8.51
CA ILE A 178 -11.00 -5.13 7.39
C ILE A 178 -12.46 -4.93 7.81
N ALA A 179 -12.85 -5.37 9.01
CA ALA A 179 -14.22 -5.25 9.52
C ALA A 179 -14.67 -3.80 9.69
N CYS A 180 -13.76 -2.82 9.72
CA CYS A 180 -14.12 -1.41 9.71
C CYS A 180 -14.84 -0.99 8.41
N HIS A 181 -14.54 -1.63 7.28
CA HIS A 181 -15.11 -1.32 5.96
C HIS A 181 -16.48 -1.97 5.74
N GLN A 182 -17.44 -1.70 6.63
CA GLN A 182 -18.75 -2.34 6.65
C GLN A 182 -19.53 -2.10 5.37
N SER A 183 -19.39 -0.93 4.75
CA SER A 183 -20.07 -0.61 3.49
C SER A 183 -19.66 -1.57 2.38
N GLN A 184 -18.37 -1.97 2.33
CA GLN A 184 -17.81 -2.83 1.29
C GLN A 184 -18.05 -4.32 1.57
N MET A 185 -18.15 -4.71 2.83
CA MET A 185 -18.38 -6.11 3.22
C MET A 185 -19.79 -6.62 2.88
N LYS A 186 -20.73 -5.73 2.54
CA LYS A 186 -22.10 -6.09 2.14
C LYS A 186 -22.16 -6.80 0.79
N THR A 187 -21.19 -6.61 -0.08
CA THR A 187 -21.28 -7.02 -1.50
C THR A 187 -20.46 -8.25 -1.85
N LYS A 188 -19.37 -8.54 -1.17
CA LYS A 188 -18.48 -9.68 -1.46
C LYS A 188 -17.79 -10.20 -0.20
N ALA A 189 -17.40 -11.49 -0.23
CA ALA A 189 -16.63 -12.13 0.83
C ALA A 189 -15.13 -11.79 0.74
N TYR A 190 -14.79 -10.50 0.72
CA TYR A 190 -13.40 -10.05 0.59
C TYR A 190 -12.50 -10.57 1.70
N LEU A 191 -12.97 -10.56 2.94
CA LEU A 191 -12.24 -11.10 4.08
C LEU A 191 -11.79 -12.54 3.83
N HIS A 192 -12.72 -13.40 3.39
CA HIS A 192 -12.41 -14.80 3.09
C HIS A 192 -11.37 -14.92 1.96
N LEU A 193 -11.49 -14.11 0.90
CA LEU A 193 -10.56 -14.10 -0.22
C LEU A 193 -9.13 -13.77 0.23
N VAL A 194 -8.94 -12.65 0.92
CA VAL A 194 -7.60 -12.18 1.30
C VAL A 194 -6.96 -13.08 2.35
N GLN A 195 -7.73 -13.60 3.32
CA GLN A 195 -7.26 -14.57 4.29
C GLN A 195 -6.85 -15.90 3.64
N THR A 196 -7.65 -16.40 2.69
CA THR A 196 -7.32 -17.65 1.98
C THR A 196 -6.02 -17.49 1.21
N ARG A 197 -5.82 -16.37 0.53
CA ARG A 197 -4.59 -16.06 -0.18
C ARG A 197 -3.39 -15.99 0.76
N ALA A 198 -3.51 -15.28 1.88
CA ALA A 198 -2.45 -15.16 2.87
C ALA A 198 -2.07 -16.51 3.49
N ARG A 199 -3.06 -17.35 3.82
CA ARG A 199 -2.82 -18.72 4.31
C ARG A 199 -2.18 -19.62 3.25
N ALA A 200 -2.61 -19.54 1.99
CA ALA A 200 -2.01 -20.31 0.91
C ALA A 200 -0.53 -19.95 0.69
N LEU A 201 -0.21 -18.64 0.71
CA LEU A 201 1.16 -18.18 0.62
C LEU A 201 1.96 -18.58 1.87
N GLY A 202 1.41 -18.43 3.08
CA GLY A 202 2.02 -18.86 4.33
C GLY A 202 2.36 -20.35 4.33
N ALA A 203 1.40 -21.18 3.91
CA ALA A 203 1.62 -22.64 3.80
C ALA A 203 2.79 -22.98 2.86
N SER A 204 3.02 -22.20 1.80
CA SER A 204 4.13 -22.43 0.86
C SER A 204 5.51 -22.19 1.47
N ILE A 205 5.61 -21.48 2.58
CA ILE A 205 6.83 -21.18 3.32
C ILE A 205 6.83 -21.73 4.75
N GLY A 206 5.81 -22.55 5.11
CA GLY A 206 5.74 -23.23 6.41
C GLY A 206 5.26 -22.35 7.58
N VAL A 207 4.49 -21.28 7.32
CA VAL A 207 3.91 -20.40 8.34
C VAL A 207 2.38 -20.30 8.19
N SER A 208 1.68 -19.74 9.18
CA SER A 208 0.20 -19.69 9.15
C SER A 208 -0.35 -18.67 8.16
N SER A 209 0.36 -17.57 7.97
CA SER A 209 -0.07 -16.44 7.14
C SER A 209 1.14 -15.69 6.59
N ALA A 210 1.06 -15.24 5.33
CA ALA A 210 2.11 -14.44 4.71
C ALA A 210 1.55 -13.46 3.69
N VAL A 211 2.27 -12.35 3.47
CA VAL A 211 2.01 -11.37 2.42
C VAL A 211 3.20 -11.33 1.45
N GLY A 212 2.89 -11.36 0.15
CA GLY A 212 3.88 -11.23 -0.90
C GLY A 212 4.05 -9.79 -1.36
N LEU A 213 5.30 -9.39 -1.58
CA LEU A 213 5.68 -8.10 -2.14
C LEU A 213 6.57 -8.28 -3.36
N TRP A 214 6.44 -7.36 -4.32
CA TRP A 214 7.29 -7.28 -5.51
C TRP A 214 8.18 -6.05 -5.41
N VAL A 215 9.43 -6.17 -5.85
CA VAL A 215 10.39 -5.07 -5.83
C VAL A 215 10.27 -4.22 -7.09
N ASN A 216 10.40 -2.90 -6.98
CA ASN A 216 10.49 -2.03 -8.15
C ASN A 216 11.89 -2.08 -8.79
N ASP A 217 12.92 -2.18 -7.98
CA ASP A 217 14.32 -2.23 -8.41
C ASP A 217 15.03 -3.40 -7.72
N PRO A 218 16.07 -3.98 -8.31
CA PRO A 218 16.87 -5.03 -7.67
C PRO A 218 17.34 -4.65 -6.27
N VAL A 219 17.19 -5.56 -5.31
CA VAL A 219 17.64 -5.33 -3.94
C VAL A 219 19.17 -5.31 -3.92
N ARG A 220 19.75 -4.20 -3.46
CA ARG A 220 21.20 -4.07 -3.30
C ARG A 220 21.65 -4.65 -1.96
N LEU A 221 22.49 -5.64 -2.02
CA LEU A 221 23.13 -6.25 -0.86
C LEU A 221 24.63 -5.92 -0.87
N SER A 222 25.26 -5.87 0.29
CA SER A 222 26.70 -5.76 0.44
C SER A 222 27.38 -7.14 0.49
N SER A 223 26.64 -8.17 0.92
CA SER A 223 27.09 -9.55 1.02
C SER A 223 25.92 -10.51 0.86
N LEU A 224 26.17 -11.74 0.45
CA LEU A 224 25.18 -12.82 0.48
C LEU A 224 24.71 -13.15 1.91
N SER A 225 25.54 -12.87 2.92
CA SER A 225 25.17 -13.03 4.33
C SER A 225 24.12 -12.03 4.83
N ASP A 226 23.79 -11.01 4.04
CA ASP A 226 22.68 -10.10 4.35
C ASP A 226 21.32 -10.78 4.14
N LEU A 227 21.27 -11.89 3.39
CA LEU A 227 20.10 -12.76 3.25
C LEU A 227 20.14 -13.85 4.32
N THR A 228 19.09 -13.94 5.11
CA THR A 228 19.03 -14.89 6.24
C THR A 228 18.48 -16.26 5.82
N LEU A 229 17.36 -16.28 5.12
CA LEU A 229 16.65 -17.50 4.74
C LEU A 229 16.02 -17.37 3.36
N SER A 230 15.94 -18.47 2.61
CA SER A 230 15.03 -18.57 1.49
C SER A 230 13.63 -18.91 1.98
N SER A 231 12.59 -18.62 1.17
CA SER A 231 11.18 -18.92 1.51
C SER A 231 10.91 -20.41 1.74
N ARG A 232 11.80 -21.31 1.30
CA ARG A 232 11.62 -22.77 1.40
C ARG A 232 12.60 -23.45 2.35
N ASN A 233 13.49 -22.73 3.01
CA ASN A 233 14.45 -23.28 3.97
C ASN A 233 15.18 -24.54 3.44
N PHE A 234 15.85 -24.41 2.29
CA PHE A 234 16.66 -25.52 1.76
C PHE A 234 17.84 -25.82 2.68
#